data_07720a52663586a929df5395ed2a488d
#
_entry.id   07720a52663586a929df5395ed2a488d
#
_cell.length_a   1.000
_cell.length_b   1.000
_cell.length_c   1.000
_cell.angle_alpha   90.00
_cell.angle_beta   90.00
_cell.angle_gamma   90.00
#
_symmetry.space_group_name_H-M   'P 1'
#
loop_
_entity.id
_entity.type
_entity.pdbx_description
1 polymer ?
#
loop_
_entity_poly.entity_id
_entity_poly.type
_entity_poly.pdbx_seq_one_letter_code
_entity_poly.pdbx_strand_id
1 'polypeptide(L)'
;MTVGPATSETVYEPVPYWARIPHGIWLQEATSVAVDSDDRVYVFNRGNMPVLVLDREGDVVDMWGNDTPFTGTELIENPYGALTPRWKGCRFLHPHAVTVDHEDHLWFVDDIGNKITKTDRAGNTLLVLGTGSPSGFQSGEPFNRPTDVAISPLTGDVFVTDGYGNSRVHRFDARGRHLLSWGAPGSDDGQFSLPHNIALLGDDAVIVCDRENHRVQVFSLDGDFRASWHAHKAVAVCAGKGADTHVYVAEQGPPPVQYGVPGLGHKVRVYDRDGRRVTSFGADLPGEAPEQFNWPHGVAVDSEGSVYVAEVSYVEVGSGLTPPRELVSLRKWRRARG
;
A
#
# COMPACT_ATOMS: atom_id res chain seq x y z
N MET A 1 0.30 46.53 -0.70
CA MET A 1 -0.07 45.11 -0.76
C MET A 1 1.04 44.38 -1.47
N THR A 2 1.93 43.72 -0.73
CA THR A 2 2.98 42.91 -1.30
C THR A 2 2.35 41.56 -1.64
N VAL A 3 2.22 41.28 -2.94
CA VAL A 3 1.88 39.94 -3.42
C VAL A 3 3.06 39.06 -3.04
N GLY A 4 2.85 38.10 -2.11
CA GLY A 4 3.83 37.08 -1.80
C GLY A 4 4.13 36.26 -3.06
N PRO A 5 5.32 35.63 -3.16
CA PRO A 5 5.65 34.83 -4.31
C PRO A 5 4.58 33.75 -4.50
N ALA A 6 4.06 33.62 -5.71
CA ALA A 6 3.18 32.53 -6.10
C ALA A 6 3.94 31.24 -5.82
N THR A 7 3.43 30.42 -4.91
CA THR A 7 3.95 29.06 -4.71
C THR A 7 3.74 28.33 -6.02
N SER A 8 4.81 27.94 -6.71
CA SER A 8 4.73 27.14 -7.93
C SER A 8 3.94 25.88 -7.58
N GLU A 9 2.83 25.67 -8.27
CA GLU A 9 2.00 24.48 -8.09
C GLU A 9 2.85 23.25 -8.41
N THR A 10 2.97 22.32 -7.47
CA THR A 10 3.70 21.08 -7.71
C THR A 10 2.89 20.23 -8.68
N VAL A 11 3.43 20.02 -9.86
CA VAL A 11 2.78 19.25 -10.93
C VAL A 11 3.40 17.87 -11.02
N TYR A 12 2.56 16.85 -11.25
CA TYR A 12 2.98 15.48 -11.52
C TYR A 12 2.59 15.10 -12.94
N GLU A 13 3.51 14.44 -13.64
CA GLU A 13 3.32 13.95 -15.00
C GLU A 13 3.42 12.44 -15.04
N PRO A 14 2.48 11.73 -15.70
CA PRO A 14 2.58 10.28 -15.84
C PRO A 14 3.79 9.90 -16.70
N VAL A 15 4.43 8.79 -16.36
CA VAL A 15 5.48 8.17 -17.17
C VAL A 15 4.89 6.93 -17.85
N PRO A 16 4.44 7.03 -19.11
CA PRO A 16 3.78 5.93 -19.79
C PRO A 16 4.72 4.72 -19.94
N TYR A 17 4.19 3.51 -19.76
CA TYR A 17 4.90 2.25 -20.00
C TYR A 17 6.25 2.16 -19.29
N TRP A 18 6.33 2.74 -18.09
CA TRP A 18 7.56 2.77 -17.32
C TRP A 18 8.06 1.36 -16.97
N ALA A 19 7.18 0.49 -16.41
CA ALA A 19 7.58 -0.86 -16.02
C ALA A 19 7.73 -1.78 -17.23
N ARG A 20 8.92 -2.35 -17.42
CA ARG A 20 9.25 -3.29 -18.49
C ARG A 20 9.26 -4.72 -17.93
N ILE A 21 8.09 -5.32 -17.82
CA ILE A 21 7.92 -6.65 -17.26
C ILE A 21 8.37 -7.70 -18.27
N PRO A 22 9.27 -8.65 -17.91
CA PRO A 22 9.74 -9.70 -18.79
C PRO A 22 8.62 -10.61 -19.30
N HIS A 23 8.75 -11.08 -20.56
CA HIS A 23 7.79 -12.01 -21.12
C HIS A 23 7.63 -13.28 -20.27
N GLY A 24 6.40 -13.68 -20.02
CA GLY A 24 6.05 -14.84 -19.20
C GLY A 24 5.92 -14.54 -17.70
N ILE A 25 6.25 -13.30 -17.26
CA ILE A 25 5.96 -12.82 -15.92
C ILE A 25 4.67 -12.01 -16.00
N TRP A 26 3.70 -12.36 -15.16
CA TRP A 26 2.42 -11.68 -15.03
C TRP A 26 2.28 -11.11 -13.63
N LEU A 27 1.85 -9.86 -13.54
CA LEU A 27 1.52 -9.24 -12.26
C LEU A 27 0.15 -9.73 -11.75
N GLN A 28 -0.74 -10.14 -12.67
CA GLN A 28 -2.17 -10.26 -12.44
C GLN A 28 -2.72 -8.91 -11.96
N GLU A 29 -2.21 -8.45 -10.81
CA GLU A 29 -2.39 -7.11 -10.26
C GLU A 29 -1.27 -6.82 -9.26
N ALA A 30 -0.77 -5.58 -9.24
CA ALA A 30 0.15 -5.11 -8.22
C ALA A 30 -0.65 -4.69 -6.98
N THR A 31 -0.37 -5.29 -5.83
CA THR A 31 -1.10 -4.95 -4.59
C THR A 31 -0.41 -3.84 -3.82
N SER A 32 0.92 -3.79 -3.87
CA SER A 32 1.68 -2.79 -3.15
C SER A 32 3.02 -2.51 -3.84
N VAL A 33 3.58 -1.37 -3.52
CA VAL A 33 4.85 -0.89 -4.01
C VAL A 33 5.62 -0.21 -2.88
N ALA A 34 6.95 -0.44 -2.81
CA ALA A 34 7.84 0.21 -1.87
C ALA A 34 9.16 0.58 -2.56
N VAL A 35 9.89 1.55 -2.01
CA VAL A 35 11.16 2.02 -2.58
C VAL A 35 12.23 1.99 -1.51
N ASP A 36 13.40 1.40 -1.80
CA ASP A 36 14.53 1.35 -0.87
C ASP A 36 15.42 2.62 -0.92
N SER A 37 16.54 2.60 -0.21
CA SER A 37 17.48 3.72 -0.15
C SER A 37 18.29 3.91 -1.44
N ASP A 38 18.37 2.88 -2.28
CA ASP A 38 19.01 2.92 -3.62
C ASP A 38 18.00 3.25 -4.75
N ASP A 39 16.75 3.63 -4.39
CA ASP A 39 15.62 3.86 -5.28
C ASP A 39 15.22 2.64 -6.13
N ARG A 40 15.48 1.42 -5.64
CA ARG A 40 14.88 0.23 -6.22
C ARG A 40 13.43 0.15 -5.81
N VAL A 41 12.59 -0.21 -6.77
CA VAL A 41 11.14 -0.27 -6.62
C VAL A 41 10.72 -1.74 -6.47
N TYR A 42 10.26 -2.08 -5.28
CA TYR A 42 9.73 -3.41 -4.95
C TYR A 42 8.25 -3.44 -5.24
N VAL A 43 7.82 -4.37 -6.06
CA VAL A 43 6.41 -4.57 -6.43
C VAL A 43 5.94 -5.90 -5.88
N PHE A 44 4.97 -5.84 -4.98
CA PHE A 44 4.30 -7.03 -4.45
C PHE A 44 3.02 -7.26 -5.25
N ASN A 45 2.85 -8.46 -5.79
CA ASN A 45 1.78 -8.76 -6.74
C ASN A 45 1.22 -10.15 -6.56
N ARG A 46 0.07 -10.42 -7.16
CA ARG A 46 -0.64 -11.71 -7.09
C ARG A 46 -0.38 -12.62 -8.29
N GLY A 47 0.57 -12.24 -9.14
CA GLY A 47 0.96 -13.01 -10.31
C GLY A 47 1.87 -14.19 -10.01
N ASN A 48 2.47 -14.72 -11.07
CA ASN A 48 3.29 -15.92 -10.97
C ASN A 48 4.66 -15.69 -10.31
N MET A 49 5.11 -14.46 -10.18
CA MET A 49 6.30 -14.06 -9.43
C MET A 49 5.93 -12.92 -8.46
N PRO A 50 5.71 -13.22 -7.16
CA PRO A 50 5.06 -12.28 -6.25
C PRO A 50 5.90 -11.03 -5.91
N VAL A 51 7.23 -11.10 -6.02
CA VAL A 51 8.10 -9.96 -5.77
C VAL A 51 8.92 -9.68 -7.00
N LEU A 52 8.74 -8.47 -7.56
CA LEU A 52 9.61 -7.92 -8.60
C LEU A 52 10.38 -6.74 -8.03
N VAL A 53 11.63 -6.61 -8.43
CA VAL A 53 12.49 -5.47 -8.09
C VAL A 53 12.84 -4.77 -9.38
N LEU A 54 12.44 -3.50 -9.50
CA LEU A 54 12.72 -2.69 -10.67
C LEU A 54 13.72 -1.60 -10.29
N ASP A 55 14.54 -1.22 -11.27
CA ASP A 55 15.31 0.01 -11.17
C ASP A 55 14.43 1.25 -11.41
N ARG A 56 15.03 2.43 -11.30
CA ARG A 56 14.34 3.71 -11.50
C ARG A 56 13.86 3.88 -12.95
N GLU A 57 14.51 3.25 -13.90
CA GLU A 57 14.21 3.25 -15.33
C GLU A 57 13.08 2.29 -15.68
N GLY A 58 12.73 1.37 -14.74
CA GLY A 58 11.63 0.41 -14.87
C GLY A 58 12.04 -0.96 -15.43
N ASP A 59 13.34 -1.26 -15.50
CA ASP A 59 13.81 -2.59 -15.82
C ASP A 59 13.76 -3.49 -14.59
N VAL A 60 13.30 -4.73 -14.75
CA VAL A 60 13.33 -5.72 -13.69
C VAL A 60 14.77 -6.19 -13.49
N VAL A 61 15.33 -5.86 -12.33
CA VAL A 61 16.72 -6.19 -11.96
C VAL A 61 16.83 -7.41 -11.06
N ASP A 62 15.72 -7.78 -10.37
CA ASP A 62 15.62 -8.99 -9.56
C ASP A 62 14.17 -9.43 -9.43
N MET A 63 13.93 -10.71 -9.09
CA MET A 63 12.60 -11.25 -8.82
C MET A 63 12.70 -12.54 -8.00
N TRP A 64 11.78 -12.72 -7.04
CA TRP A 64 11.78 -13.89 -6.17
C TRP A 64 10.41 -14.15 -5.52
N GLY A 65 10.33 -15.22 -4.73
CA GLY A 65 9.13 -15.58 -3.95
C GLY A 65 8.30 -16.69 -4.58
N ASN A 66 8.69 -17.19 -5.76
CA ASN A 66 8.14 -18.40 -6.33
C ASN A 66 9.24 -19.22 -7.03
N ASP A 67 9.47 -20.45 -6.54
CA ASP A 67 10.51 -21.33 -7.07
C ASP A 67 10.05 -22.07 -8.34
N THR A 68 8.74 -22.03 -8.67
CA THR A 68 8.14 -22.74 -9.81
C THR A 68 7.12 -21.86 -10.57
N PRO A 69 7.51 -20.67 -11.04
CA PRO A 69 6.56 -19.64 -11.52
C PRO A 69 5.74 -20.03 -12.76
N PHE A 70 6.16 -21.07 -13.49
CA PHE A 70 5.50 -21.50 -14.72
C PHE A 70 4.72 -22.82 -14.59
N THR A 71 4.50 -23.32 -13.37
CA THR A 71 3.81 -24.60 -13.13
C THR A 71 2.30 -24.48 -12.95
N GLY A 72 1.77 -23.27 -13.07
CA GLY A 72 0.33 -22.96 -12.94
C GLY A 72 -0.14 -22.79 -11.50
N THR A 73 -1.44 -22.74 -11.32
CA THR A 73 -2.09 -22.52 -10.03
C THR A 73 -2.57 -23.82 -9.37
N GLU A 74 -2.81 -23.76 -8.08
CA GLU A 74 -3.45 -24.79 -7.26
C GLU A 74 -4.54 -24.14 -6.40
N LEU A 75 -5.51 -24.94 -5.96
CA LEU A 75 -6.47 -24.52 -4.94
C LEU A 75 -5.99 -25.04 -3.59
N ILE A 76 -5.84 -24.15 -2.63
CA ILE A 76 -5.47 -24.50 -1.26
C ILE A 76 -6.58 -24.06 -0.30
N GLU A 77 -6.80 -24.83 0.74
CA GLU A 77 -7.67 -24.41 1.84
C GLU A 77 -6.94 -23.34 2.66
N ASN A 78 -7.54 -22.17 2.75
CA ASN A 78 -7.00 -21.06 3.52
C ASN A 78 -7.39 -21.18 5.01
N PRO A 79 -6.80 -20.38 5.93
CA PRO A 79 -7.11 -20.42 7.35
C PRO A 79 -8.57 -20.14 7.74
N TYR A 80 -9.40 -19.71 6.79
CA TYR A 80 -10.84 -19.46 6.97
C TYR A 80 -11.72 -20.59 6.40
N GLY A 81 -11.11 -21.71 5.97
CA GLY A 81 -11.81 -22.88 5.41
C GLY A 81 -12.28 -22.69 3.95
N ALA A 82 -11.87 -21.63 3.26
CA ALA A 82 -12.21 -21.41 1.87
C ALA A 82 -11.09 -21.87 0.93
N LEU A 83 -11.46 -22.37 -0.25
CA LEU A 83 -10.49 -22.68 -1.30
C LEU A 83 -10.03 -21.40 -1.98
N THR A 84 -8.73 -21.16 -1.97
CA THR A 84 -8.10 -19.98 -2.55
C THR A 84 -7.11 -20.41 -3.65
N PRO A 85 -7.20 -19.83 -4.85
CA PRO A 85 -6.20 -20.07 -5.89
C PRO A 85 -4.87 -19.42 -5.50
N ARG A 86 -3.78 -20.17 -5.67
CA ARG A 86 -2.41 -19.73 -5.45
C ARG A 86 -1.52 -20.25 -6.58
N TRP A 87 -0.51 -19.50 -6.97
CA TRP A 87 0.54 -20.02 -7.84
C TRP A 87 1.34 -21.09 -7.09
N LYS A 88 1.55 -22.24 -7.73
CA LYS A 88 2.36 -23.33 -7.17
C LYS A 88 3.76 -22.82 -6.85
N GLY A 89 4.29 -23.17 -5.69
CA GLY A 89 5.61 -22.74 -5.25
C GLY A 89 5.68 -21.29 -4.70
N CYS A 90 4.57 -20.52 -4.73
CA CYS A 90 4.54 -19.19 -4.15
C CYS A 90 4.67 -19.24 -2.62
N ARG A 91 5.53 -18.38 -2.06
CA ARG A 91 5.74 -18.27 -0.60
C ARG A 91 4.56 -17.64 0.13
N PHE A 92 3.80 -16.81 -0.56
CA PHE A 92 2.69 -16.04 0.00
C PHE A 92 1.35 -16.68 -0.40
N LEU A 93 0.40 -16.63 0.51
CA LEU A 93 -0.95 -17.09 0.24
C LEU A 93 -1.75 -16.04 -0.53
N HIS A 94 -1.69 -14.79 -0.04
CA HIS A 94 -2.41 -13.67 -0.63
C HIS A 94 -1.63 -12.36 -0.43
N PRO A 95 -0.73 -12.02 -1.35
CA PRO A 95 0.02 -10.77 -1.31
C PRO A 95 -0.88 -9.55 -1.07
N HIS A 96 -0.53 -8.70 -0.07
CA HIS A 96 -1.31 -7.52 0.26
C HIS A 96 -0.47 -6.23 0.31
N ALA A 97 0.52 -6.13 1.19
CA ALA A 97 1.35 -4.95 1.30
C ALA A 97 2.84 -5.29 1.39
N VAL A 98 3.69 -4.37 0.91
CA VAL A 98 5.14 -4.38 1.11
C VAL A 98 5.60 -3.02 1.57
N THR A 99 6.48 -3.00 2.58
CA THR A 99 7.14 -1.80 3.12
C THR A 99 8.63 -2.04 3.25
N VAL A 100 9.44 -0.99 3.05
CA VAL A 100 10.90 -1.03 3.25
C VAL A 100 11.22 -0.25 4.53
N ASP A 101 12.00 -0.84 5.45
CA ASP A 101 12.46 -0.15 6.65
C ASP A 101 13.76 0.65 6.39
N HIS A 102 14.21 1.39 7.39
CA HIS A 102 15.40 2.25 7.29
C HIS A 102 16.73 1.49 7.15
N GLU A 103 16.74 0.18 7.32
CA GLU A 103 17.87 -0.73 7.10
C GLU A 103 17.74 -1.45 5.74
N ASP A 104 16.77 -1.06 4.91
CA ASP A 104 16.42 -1.68 3.64
C ASP A 104 15.94 -3.14 3.75
N HIS A 105 15.43 -3.54 4.91
CA HIS A 105 14.71 -4.79 5.01
C HIS A 105 13.28 -4.65 4.48
N LEU A 106 12.77 -5.72 3.91
CA LEU A 106 11.44 -5.76 3.32
C LEU A 106 10.46 -6.42 4.31
N TRP A 107 9.30 -5.80 4.44
CA TRP A 107 8.20 -6.30 5.27
C TRP A 107 7.00 -6.60 4.39
N PHE A 108 6.61 -7.87 4.32
CA PHE A 108 5.51 -8.35 3.49
C PHE A 108 4.32 -8.72 4.36
N VAL A 109 3.16 -8.20 4.01
CA VAL A 109 1.88 -8.55 4.62
C VAL A 109 1.16 -9.55 3.73
N ASP A 110 0.88 -10.73 4.28
CA ASP A 110 0.04 -11.77 3.69
C ASP A 110 -1.27 -11.79 4.46
N ASP A 111 -2.29 -11.11 3.94
CA ASP A 111 -3.52 -10.84 4.72
C ASP A 111 -4.31 -12.13 5.03
N ILE A 112 -4.57 -12.97 4.03
CA ILE A 112 -5.25 -14.27 4.25
C ILE A 112 -4.34 -15.23 5.01
N GLY A 113 -3.03 -15.13 4.81
CA GLY A 113 -2.03 -15.89 5.55
C GLY A 113 -1.88 -15.47 7.01
N ASN A 114 -2.47 -14.35 7.43
CA ASN A 114 -2.37 -13.80 8.81
C ASN A 114 -0.93 -13.70 9.30
N LYS A 115 -0.03 -13.24 8.42
CA LYS A 115 1.41 -13.13 8.66
C LYS A 115 1.99 -11.85 8.11
N ILE A 116 3.00 -11.37 8.82
CA ILE A 116 3.91 -10.34 8.34
C ILE A 116 5.32 -10.93 8.37
N THR A 117 6.01 -10.88 7.24
CA THR A 117 7.34 -11.48 7.09
C THR A 117 8.36 -10.38 6.83
N LYS A 118 9.35 -10.22 7.70
CA LYS A 118 10.54 -9.39 7.46
C LYS A 118 11.57 -10.23 6.73
N THR A 119 12.16 -9.67 5.66
CA THR A 119 13.26 -10.31 4.91
C THR A 119 14.41 -9.32 4.70
N ASP A 120 15.57 -9.82 4.38
CA ASP A 120 16.60 -9.02 3.71
C ASP A 120 16.22 -8.77 2.23
N ARG A 121 17.04 -8.00 1.51
CA ARG A 121 16.81 -7.69 0.09
C ARG A 121 16.83 -8.93 -0.82
N ALA A 122 17.51 -10.01 -0.41
CA ALA A 122 17.58 -11.28 -1.13
C ALA A 122 16.38 -12.20 -0.82
N GLY A 123 15.43 -11.78 0.01
CA GLY A 123 14.26 -12.55 0.38
C GLY A 123 14.50 -13.60 1.50
N ASN A 124 15.64 -13.58 2.19
CA ASN A 124 15.86 -14.44 3.34
C ASN A 124 15.03 -13.94 4.53
N THR A 125 14.25 -14.82 5.14
CA THR A 125 13.38 -14.47 6.28
C THR A 125 14.20 -14.14 7.52
N LEU A 126 13.95 -12.98 8.11
CA LEU A 126 14.59 -12.48 9.33
C LEU A 126 13.65 -12.55 10.54
N LEU A 127 12.35 -12.26 10.34
CA LEU A 127 11.32 -12.28 11.39
C LEU A 127 9.95 -12.62 10.78
N VAL A 128 9.12 -13.29 11.55
CA VAL A 128 7.70 -13.50 11.21
C VAL A 128 6.84 -13.08 12.39
N LEU A 129 5.85 -12.21 12.13
CA LEU A 129 4.78 -11.90 13.07
C LEU A 129 3.50 -12.64 12.63
N GLY A 130 2.72 -13.09 13.61
CA GLY A 130 1.51 -13.86 13.37
C GLY A 130 1.75 -15.36 13.28
N THR A 131 0.71 -16.14 13.55
CA THR A 131 0.77 -17.62 13.63
C THR A 131 0.38 -18.31 12.33
N GLY A 132 -0.18 -17.57 11.37
CA GLY A 132 -0.80 -18.13 10.17
C GLY A 132 -2.27 -18.51 10.36
N SER A 133 -2.76 -18.49 11.60
CA SER A 133 -4.18 -18.68 11.91
C SER A 133 -4.81 -17.33 12.29
N PRO A 134 -6.07 -17.08 11.88
CA PRO A 134 -6.73 -15.83 12.26
C PRO A 134 -7.07 -15.83 13.76
N SER A 135 -6.98 -14.65 14.36
CA SER A 135 -7.63 -14.37 15.65
C SER A 135 -9.14 -14.34 15.49
N GLY A 136 -9.89 -14.24 16.60
CA GLY A 136 -11.34 -14.08 16.54
C GLY A 136 -11.73 -12.78 15.81
N PHE A 137 -12.81 -12.80 15.04
CA PHE A 137 -13.34 -11.61 14.38
C PHE A 137 -13.61 -10.50 15.39
N GLN A 138 -13.05 -9.31 15.17
CA GLN A 138 -13.13 -8.14 16.07
C GLN A 138 -12.70 -8.41 17.53
N SER A 139 -11.84 -9.42 17.75
CA SER A 139 -11.35 -9.77 19.09
C SER A 139 -10.40 -8.74 19.70
N GLY A 140 -9.73 -7.95 18.86
CA GLY A 140 -8.65 -7.07 19.28
C GLY A 140 -7.29 -7.76 19.39
N GLU A 141 -7.22 -9.07 19.25
CA GLU A 141 -5.97 -9.83 19.24
C GLU A 141 -5.37 -9.90 17.81
N PRO A 142 -4.03 -9.83 17.64
CA PRO A 142 -3.41 -9.95 16.33
C PRO A 142 -3.37 -11.42 15.87
N PHE A 143 -3.56 -11.73 14.59
CA PHE A 143 -4.08 -10.94 13.48
C PHE A 143 -5.37 -11.57 12.96
N ASN A 144 -6.23 -10.74 12.33
CA ASN A 144 -7.34 -11.23 11.52
C ASN A 144 -7.39 -10.47 10.20
N ARG A 145 -6.60 -10.93 9.22
CA ARG A 145 -6.36 -10.29 7.93
C ARG A 145 -5.72 -8.90 8.05
N PRO A 146 -4.43 -8.85 8.49
CA PRO A 146 -3.67 -7.61 8.56
C PRO A 146 -3.52 -6.99 7.17
N THR A 147 -3.43 -5.65 7.12
CA THR A 147 -3.48 -4.92 5.85
C THR A 147 -2.17 -4.24 5.48
N ASP A 148 -1.45 -3.65 6.45
CA ASP A 148 -0.18 -2.98 6.18
C ASP A 148 0.70 -2.85 7.42
N VAL A 149 1.94 -2.38 7.23
CA VAL A 149 2.95 -2.25 8.28
C VAL A 149 3.80 -1.00 8.10
N ALA A 150 4.10 -0.31 9.21
CA ALA A 150 5.07 0.78 9.28
C ALA A 150 6.10 0.51 10.38
N ILE A 151 7.36 0.91 10.17
CA ILE A 151 8.46 0.62 11.07
C ILE A 151 9.12 1.92 11.54
N SER A 152 9.22 2.13 12.85
CA SER A 152 9.93 3.27 13.43
C SER A 152 11.43 3.19 13.16
N PRO A 153 12.03 4.19 12.52
CA PRO A 153 13.47 4.21 12.29
C PRO A 153 14.27 4.43 13.59
N LEU A 154 13.64 4.96 14.63
CA LEU A 154 14.30 5.27 15.90
C LEU A 154 14.35 4.07 16.86
N THR A 155 13.26 3.28 16.91
CA THR A 155 13.12 2.20 17.90
C THR A 155 13.07 0.81 17.27
N GLY A 156 12.82 0.73 15.96
CA GLY A 156 12.51 -0.51 15.26
C GLY A 156 11.12 -1.05 15.58
N ASP A 157 10.28 -0.30 16.29
CA ASP A 157 8.91 -0.72 16.59
C ASP A 157 8.09 -0.84 15.30
N VAL A 158 7.24 -1.84 15.29
CA VAL A 158 6.44 -2.25 14.14
C VAL A 158 4.97 -1.95 14.42
N PHE A 159 4.36 -1.14 13.58
CA PHE A 159 2.95 -0.77 13.63
C PHE A 159 2.20 -1.49 12.52
N VAL A 160 1.13 -2.21 12.85
CA VAL A 160 0.39 -3.03 11.91
C VAL A 160 -1.07 -2.65 11.93
N THR A 161 -1.63 -2.29 10.76
CA THR A 161 -3.08 -2.22 10.58
C THR A 161 -3.64 -3.62 10.39
N ASP A 162 -4.67 -3.97 11.17
CA ASP A 162 -5.38 -5.25 11.10
C ASP A 162 -6.85 -4.95 10.75
N GLY A 163 -7.09 -4.65 9.46
CA GLY A 163 -8.28 -3.92 9.04
C GLY A 163 -9.45 -4.79 8.60
N TYR A 164 -9.21 -5.93 7.93
CA TYR A 164 -10.32 -6.69 7.36
C TYR A 164 -11.14 -7.44 8.39
N GLY A 165 -10.52 -7.91 9.47
CA GLY A 165 -11.23 -8.68 10.48
C GLY A 165 -11.20 -8.10 11.89
N ASN A 166 -10.49 -6.99 12.14
CA ASN A 166 -10.21 -6.57 13.51
C ASN A 166 -10.41 -5.08 13.83
N SER A 167 -10.38 -4.16 12.87
CA SER A 167 -10.47 -2.70 13.09
C SER A 167 -9.49 -2.17 14.13
N ARG A 168 -8.22 -2.60 14.06
CA ARG A 168 -7.16 -2.30 15.03
C ARG A 168 -5.88 -1.83 14.36
N VAL A 169 -5.06 -1.13 15.14
CA VAL A 169 -3.63 -1.00 14.94
C VAL A 169 -2.92 -1.69 16.09
N HIS A 170 -1.92 -2.51 15.78
CA HIS A 170 -1.10 -3.22 16.75
C HIS A 170 0.33 -2.68 16.71
N ARG A 171 0.96 -2.49 17.87
CA ARG A 171 2.37 -2.14 18.00
C ARG A 171 3.16 -3.31 18.58
N PHE A 172 4.27 -3.62 17.95
CA PHE A 172 5.24 -4.63 18.40
C PHE A 172 6.61 -3.96 18.58
N ASP A 173 7.45 -4.50 19.45
CA ASP A 173 8.86 -4.10 19.50
C ASP A 173 9.66 -4.69 18.31
N ALA A 174 10.89 -4.26 18.13
CA ALA A 174 11.79 -4.71 17.06
C ALA A 174 12.05 -6.23 17.04
N ARG A 175 11.73 -6.94 18.15
CA ARG A 175 11.84 -8.40 18.27
C ARG A 175 10.54 -9.14 18.02
N GLY A 176 9.47 -8.41 17.69
CA GLY A 176 8.15 -8.97 17.42
C GLY A 176 7.31 -9.26 18.67
N ARG A 177 7.68 -8.73 19.84
CA ARG A 177 6.83 -8.82 21.03
C ARG A 177 5.73 -7.79 20.94
N HIS A 178 4.48 -8.21 21.07
CA HIS A 178 3.32 -7.33 21.12
C HIS A 178 3.38 -6.39 22.33
N LEU A 179 3.20 -5.09 22.11
CA LEU A 179 3.27 -4.05 23.13
C LEU A 179 1.89 -3.51 23.50
N LEU A 180 1.13 -3.09 22.49
CA LEU A 180 -0.21 -2.52 22.66
C LEU A 180 -1.02 -2.58 21.37
N SER A 181 -2.32 -2.36 21.50
CA SER A 181 -3.25 -2.22 20.38
C SER A 181 -4.23 -1.09 20.67
N TRP A 182 -4.67 -0.38 19.62
CA TRP A 182 -5.71 0.65 19.72
C TRP A 182 -6.68 0.57 18.57
N GLY A 183 -7.77 1.31 18.68
CA GLY A 183 -8.86 1.31 17.73
C GLY A 183 -10.02 0.44 18.18
N ALA A 184 -11.15 0.61 17.54
CA ALA A 184 -12.37 -0.18 17.67
C ALA A 184 -13.22 0.00 16.41
N PRO A 185 -14.15 -0.91 16.09
CA PRO A 185 -15.10 -0.68 15.02
C PRO A 185 -15.94 0.57 15.25
N GLY A 186 -16.05 1.45 14.27
CA GLY A 186 -16.87 2.66 14.35
C GLY A 186 -16.36 3.82 13.52
N SER A 187 -16.95 5.00 13.74
CA SER A 187 -16.66 6.23 12.99
C SER A 187 -16.23 7.42 13.86
N ASP A 188 -16.22 7.28 15.18
CA ASP A 188 -15.69 8.30 16.09
C ASP A 188 -14.16 8.43 15.97
N ASP A 189 -13.59 9.47 16.54
CA ASP A 189 -12.14 9.64 16.62
C ASP A 189 -11.48 8.45 17.33
N GLY A 190 -10.45 7.88 16.71
CA GLY A 190 -9.79 6.67 17.21
C GLY A 190 -10.50 5.36 16.90
N GLN A 191 -11.72 5.38 16.34
CA GLN A 191 -12.39 4.20 15.81
C GLN A 191 -12.10 4.02 14.32
N PHE A 192 -12.29 2.82 13.81
CA PHE A 192 -11.99 2.47 12.40
C PHE A 192 -13.12 1.70 11.73
N SER A 193 -13.29 2.00 10.44
CA SER A 193 -14.00 1.14 9.50
C SER A 193 -13.02 0.73 8.41
N LEU A 194 -12.37 -0.40 8.61
CA LEU A 194 -11.32 -0.95 7.75
C LEU A 194 -10.07 -0.06 7.69
N PRO A 195 -9.24 -0.01 8.77
CA PRO A 195 -7.90 0.60 8.69
C PRO A 195 -7.06 -0.17 7.70
N HIS A 196 -6.67 0.48 6.58
CA HIS A 196 -6.15 -0.25 5.42
C HIS A 196 -4.65 -0.10 5.25
N ASN A 197 -4.13 1.10 5.41
CA ASN A 197 -2.70 1.35 5.21
C ASN A 197 -2.18 2.27 6.32
N ILE A 198 -0.88 2.20 6.60
CA ILE A 198 -0.26 2.95 7.69
C ILE A 198 1.13 3.44 7.27
N ALA A 199 1.49 4.65 7.65
CA ALA A 199 2.84 5.18 7.47
C ALA A 199 3.30 5.95 8.71
N LEU A 200 4.60 6.09 8.89
CA LEU A 200 5.18 7.03 9.85
C LEU A 200 4.96 8.47 9.35
N LEU A 201 4.58 9.36 10.24
CA LEU A 201 4.50 10.80 10.01
C LEU A 201 5.54 11.51 10.90
N GLY A 202 6.77 11.59 10.40
CA GLY A 202 7.91 11.97 11.22
C GLY A 202 8.31 10.87 12.21
N ASP A 203 8.88 11.27 13.34
CA ASP A 203 9.47 10.35 14.32
C ASP A 203 8.52 10.02 15.49
N ASP A 204 7.37 10.71 15.58
CA ASP A 204 6.52 10.70 16.77
C ASP A 204 5.03 10.41 16.49
N ALA A 205 4.69 10.12 15.24
CA ALA A 205 3.31 9.85 14.84
C ALA A 205 3.20 8.77 13.76
N VAL A 206 2.02 8.15 13.69
CA VAL A 206 1.58 7.33 12.56
C VAL A 206 0.33 7.92 11.95
N ILE A 207 0.19 7.78 10.64
CA ILE A 207 -1.01 8.12 9.88
C ILE A 207 -1.63 6.84 9.34
N VAL A 208 -2.95 6.68 9.52
CA VAL A 208 -3.71 5.47 9.16
C VAL A 208 -4.81 5.83 8.19
N CYS A 209 -4.90 5.09 7.09
CA CYS A 209 -6.03 5.16 6.16
C CYS A 209 -7.25 4.44 6.76
N ASP A 210 -8.25 5.19 7.19
CA ASP A 210 -9.53 4.70 7.67
C ASP A 210 -10.53 4.67 6.51
N ARG A 211 -10.35 3.66 5.63
CA ARG A 211 -10.84 3.61 4.25
C ARG A 211 -12.33 3.82 4.12
N GLU A 212 -13.15 3.06 4.85
CA GLU A 212 -14.60 3.10 4.71
C GLU A 212 -15.23 4.28 5.49
N ASN A 213 -14.47 4.95 6.36
CA ASN A 213 -14.84 6.23 6.97
C ASN A 213 -14.40 7.45 6.14
N HIS A 214 -13.83 7.25 4.94
CA HIS A 214 -13.39 8.31 4.04
C HIS A 214 -12.47 9.35 4.69
N ARG A 215 -11.48 8.87 5.46
CA ARG A 215 -10.53 9.74 6.16
C ARG A 215 -9.17 9.06 6.33
N VAL A 216 -8.18 9.87 6.67
CA VAL A 216 -6.97 9.41 7.35
C VAL A 216 -6.99 9.93 8.78
N GLN A 217 -6.42 9.17 9.71
CA GLN A 217 -6.30 9.56 11.11
C GLN A 217 -4.83 9.56 11.52
N VAL A 218 -4.43 10.53 12.33
CA VAL A 218 -3.08 10.68 12.89
C VAL A 218 -3.10 10.35 14.37
N PHE A 219 -2.16 9.50 14.81
CA PHE A 219 -2.00 9.07 16.19
C PHE A 219 -0.59 9.30 16.68
N SER A 220 -0.40 9.43 18.00
CA SER A 220 0.91 9.23 18.62
C SER A 220 1.38 7.79 18.43
N LEU A 221 2.66 7.51 18.70
CA LEU A 221 3.18 6.13 18.69
C LEU A 221 2.55 5.25 19.79
N ASP A 222 1.91 5.85 20.79
CA ASP A 222 1.20 5.17 21.86
C ASP A 222 -0.31 5.02 21.58
N GLY A 223 -0.77 5.44 20.37
CA GLY A 223 -2.15 5.28 19.93
C GLY A 223 -3.11 6.39 20.32
N ASP A 224 -2.62 7.52 20.86
CA ASP A 224 -3.47 8.67 21.16
C ASP A 224 -3.86 9.40 19.88
N PHE A 225 -5.16 9.60 19.65
CA PHE A 225 -5.66 10.34 18.50
C PHE A 225 -5.18 11.81 18.54
N ARG A 226 -4.71 12.31 17.39
CA ARG A 226 -4.23 13.69 17.22
C ARG A 226 -5.02 14.52 16.23
N ALA A 227 -5.37 13.93 15.08
CA ALA A 227 -6.05 14.64 14.00
C ALA A 227 -6.71 13.66 13.01
N SER A 228 -7.63 14.17 12.21
CA SER A 228 -8.15 13.46 11.04
C SER A 228 -8.35 14.41 9.86
N TRP A 229 -8.17 13.88 8.64
CA TRP A 229 -8.37 14.62 7.39
C TRP A 229 -9.30 13.83 6.49
N HIS A 230 -10.22 14.52 5.82
CA HIS A 230 -11.06 13.88 4.83
C HIS A 230 -10.21 13.44 3.62
N ALA A 231 -10.32 12.16 3.24
CA ALA A 231 -9.74 11.59 2.03
C ALA A 231 -10.67 10.47 1.53
N HIS A 232 -11.19 10.62 0.31
CA HIS A 232 -12.25 9.74 -0.19
C HIS A 232 -11.72 8.32 -0.43
N LYS A 233 -12.24 7.35 0.34
CA LYS A 233 -11.75 5.95 0.29
C LYS A 233 -10.22 5.86 0.31
N ALA A 234 -9.59 6.53 1.29
CA ALA A 234 -8.15 6.49 1.48
C ALA A 234 -7.69 5.05 1.66
N VAL A 235 -6.94 4.54 0.70
CA VAL A 235 -6.53 3.12 0.67
C VAL A 235 -5.05 2.94 0.95
N ALA A 236 -4.21 3.88 0.54
CA ALA A 236 -2.79 3.82 0.79
C ALA A 236 -2.23 5.19 1.15
N VAL A 237 -1.18 5.22 1.96
CA VAL A 237 -0.49 6.42 2.38
C VAL A 237 1.02 6.18 2.47
N CYS A 238 1.81 7.16 2.01
CA CYS A 238 3.22 7.21 2.31
C CYS A 238 3.66 8.63 2.62
N ALA A 239 4.72 8.78 3.42
CA ALA A 239 5.40 10.05 3.62
C ALA A 239 6.50 10.22 2.56
N GLY A 240 6.74 11.47 2.15
CA GLY A 240 7.85 11.81 1.29
C GLY A 240 9.20 11.53 1.94
N LYS A 241 10.25 11.41 1.14
CA LYS A 241 11.61 11.08 1.58
C LYS A 241 12.52 12.30 1.62
N GLY A 242 13.47 12.30 2.53
CA GLY A 242 14.49 13.34 2.62
C GLY A 242 13.91 14.73 2.87
N ALA A 243 14.10 15.65 1.91
CA ALA A 243 13.58 17.02 1.97
C ALA A 243 12.10 17.12 1.61
N ASP A 244 11.48 16.07 1.09
CA ASP A 244 10.06 16.03 0.79
C ASP A 244 9.25 15.79 2.06
N THR A 245 8.52 16.79 2.49
CA THR A 245 7.69 16.75 3.72
C THR A 245 6.22 16.43 3.43
N HIS A 246 5.87 16.10 2.21
CA HIS A 246 4.49 15.83 1.83
C HIS A 246 4.03 14.43 2.28
N VAL A 247 2.71 14.29 2.34
CA VAL A 247 2.02 13.02 2.56
C VAL A 247 1.20 12.72 1.31
N TYR A 248 1.39 11.52 0.77
CA TYR A 248 0.73 11.04 -0.44
C TYR A 248 -0.34 10.04 -0.04
N VAL A 249 -1.58 10.32 -0.41
CA VAL A 249 -2.73 9.44 -0.12
C VAL A 249 -3.36 8.99 -1.42
N ALA A 250 -3.40 7.70 -1.65
CA ALA A 250 -4.12 7.12 -2.77
C ALA A 250 -5.59 6.90 -2.40
N GLU A 251 -6.49 7.32 -3.31
CA GLU A 251 -7.94 7.19 -3.18
C GLU A 251 -8.48 6.18 -4.20
N GLN A 252 -9.27 5.22 -3.76
CA GLN A 252 -9.88 4.23 -4.65
C GLN A 252 -11.02 4.79 -5.53
N GLY A 253 -11.39 6.04 -5.30
CA GLY A 253 -12.47 6.65 -6.05
C GLY A 253 -13.88 6.17 -5.66
N PRO A 254 -14.89 6.72 -6.29
CA PRO A 254 -16.29 6.45 -5.99
C PRO A 254 -16.80 5.16 -6.64
N PRO A 255 -17.98 4.66 -6.21
CA PRO A 255 -18.67 3.61 -6.92
C PRO A 255 -19.11 4.08 -8.34
N PRO A 256 -19.40 3.13 -9.27
CA PRO A 256 -19.69 3.47 -10.67
C PRO A 256 -20.80 4.50 -10.89
N VAL A 257 -21.80 4.55 -10.00
CA VAL A 257 -22.89 5.54 -10.07
C VAL A 257 -22.41 7.01 -9.94
N GLN A 258 -21.22 7.22 -9.41
CA GLN A 258 -20.60 8.53 -9.20
C GLN A 258 -19.40 8.78 -10.13
N TYR A 259 -19.15 7.91 -11.12
CA TYR A 259 -18.08 8.13 -12.08
C TYR A 259 -18.26 9.45 -12.84
N GLY A 260 -17.16 10.19 -13.00
CA GLY A 260 -17.15 11.48 -13.68
C GLY A 260 -17.60 12.67 -12.83
N VAL A 261 -17.91 12.47 -11.54
CA VAL A 261 -18.11 13.61 -10.64
C VAL A 261 -16.77 14.36 -10.50
N PRO A 262 -16.74 15.66 -10.83
CA PRO A 262 -15.49 16.43 -10.83
C PRO A 262 -14.76 16.39 -9.48
N GLY A 263 -13.49 16.06 -9.53
CA GLY A 263 -12.63 15.98 -8.34
C GLY A 263 -12.84 14.73 -7.46
N LEU A 264 -13.79 13.86 -7.81
CA LEU A 264 -14.07 12.61 -7.09
C LEU A 264 -13.69 11.44 -7.99
N GLY A 265 -12.43 11.11 -8.10
CA GLY A 265 -11.97 10.03 -8.98
C GLY A 265 -10.90 9.18 -8.30
N HIS A 266 -10.38 8.25 -9.06
CA HIS A 266 -9.23 7.46 -8.65
C HIS A 266 -7.99 8.36 -8.73
N LYS A 267 -7.47 8.78 -7.57
CA LYS A 267 -6.46 9.84 -7.48
C LYS A 267 -5.39 9.54 -6.44
N VAL A 268 -4.27 10.23 -6.58
CA VAL A 268 -3.35 10.45 -5.49
C VAL A 268 -3.49 11.91 -5.05
N ARG A 269 -3.74 12.13 -3.76
CA ARG A 269 -3.76 13.43 -3.12
C ARG A 269 -2.45 13.68 -2.42
N VAL A 270 -1.93 14.87 -2.56
CA VAL A 270 -0.70 15.30 -1.88
C VAL A 270 -1.07 16.35 -0.84
N TYR A 271 -0.70 16.08 0.40
CA TYR A 271 -0.97 16.95 1.56
C TYR A 271 0.35 17.46 2.17
N ASP A 272 0.30 18.58 2.87
CA ASP A 272 1.32 18.90 3.84
C ASP A 272 1.12 18.10 5.14
N ARG A 273 2.03 18.23 6.09
CA ARG A 273 1.95 17.53 7.38
C ARG A 273 0.79 17.95 8.26
N ASP A 274 0.19 19.10 7.98
CA ASP A 274 -0.99 19.62 8.70
C ASP A 274 -2.29 19.15 8.06
N GLY A 275 -2.24 18.35 6.99
CA GLY A 275 -3.40 17.83 6.29
C GLY A 275 -4.03 18.80 5.29
N ARG A 276 -3.34 19.87 4.91
CA ARG A 276 -3.80 20.76 3.84
C ARG A 276 -3.41 20.17 2.49
N ARG A 277 -4.38 20.07 1.59
CA ARG A 277 -4.12 19.58 0.25
C ARG A 277 -3.25 20.55 -0.53
N VAL A 278 -2.11 20.07 -1.02
CA VAL A 278 -1.16 20.80 -1.85
C VAL A 278 -1.49 20.66 -3.32
N THR A 279 -1.69 19.41 -3.79
CA THR A 279 -2.04 19.09 -5.18
C THR A 279 -2.72 17.72 -5.27
N SER A 280 -3.09 17.33 -6.49
CA SER A 280 -3.57 15.97 -6.76
C SER A 280 -3.35 15.60 -8.22
N PHE A 281 -3.24 14.32 -8.53
CA PHE A 281 -3.15 13.80 -9.88
C PHE A 281 -3.94 12.51 -10.03
N GLY A 282 -4.20 12.12 -11.29
CA GLY A 282 -5.16 11.09 -11.65
C GLY A 282 -6.44 11.71 -12.24
N ALA A 283 -7.24 10.91 -12.96
CA ALA A 283 -8.43 11.37 -13.64
C ALA A 283 -9.70 11.16 -12.79
N ASP A 284 -10.82 11.78 -13.20
CA ASP A 284 -12.13 11.59 -12.58
C ASP A 284 -12.81 10.28 -13.04
N LEU A 285 -12.32 9.69 -14.12
CA LEU A 285 -12.80 8.41 -14.64
C LEU A 285 -11.68 7.35 -14.51
N PRO A 286 -12.01 6.12 -14.12
CA PRO A 286 -11.06 5.02 -14.15
C PRO A 286 -10.65 4.65 -15.58
N GLY A 287 -9.49 4.04 -15.75
CA GLY A 287 -9.03 3.57 -17.04
C GLY A 287 -7.54 3.23 -17.12
N GLU A 288 -7.11 2.86 -18.32
CA GLU A 288 -5.73 2.43 -18.58
C GLU A 288 -4.88 3.53 -19.25
N ALA A 289 -5.43 4.71 -19.57
CA ALA A 289 -4.64 5.82 -20.09
C ALA A 289 -3.58 6.28 -19.07
N PRO A 290 -2.47 6.88 -19.51
CA PRO A 290 -1.38 7.25 -18.62
C PRO A 290 -1.77 8.10 -17.41
N GLU A 291 -2.76 8.99 -17.59
CA GLU A 291 -3.28 9.88 -16.55
C GLU A 291 -4.39 9.27 -15.69
N GLN A 292 -4.81 8.04 -15.96
CA GLN A 292 -5.88 7.37 -15.26
C GLN A 292 -5.35 6.31 -14.29
N PHE A 293 -6.14 6.00 -13.28
CA PHE A 293 -6.02 4.82 -12.45
C PHE A 293 -7.27 3.96 -12.60
N ASN A 294 -7.13 2.63 -12.45
CA ASN A 294 -8.26 1.71 -12.34
C ASN A 294 -8.70 1.56 -10.88
N TRP A 295 -7.77 1.15 -10.00
CA TRP A 295 -8.09 0.88 -8.60
C TRP A 295 -6.83 0.98 -7.72
N PRO A 296 -6.38 2.19 -7.37
CA PRO A 296 -5.21 2.40 -6.51
C PRO A 296 -5.27 1.60 -5.23
N HIS A 297 -4.11 1.03 -4.80
CA HIS A 297 -4.06 0.19 -3.61
C HIS A 297 -2.76 0.36 -2.81
N GLY A 298 -1.65 0.70 -3.46
CA GLY A 298 -0.37 0.97 -2.84
C GLY A 298 0.25 2.25 -3.41
N VAL A 299 1.02 2.99 -2.61
CA VAL A 299 1.73 4.20 -3.04
C VAL A 299 3.10 4.28 -2.39
N ALA A 300 4.12 4.66 -3.15
CA ALA A 300 5.47 4.91 -2.67
C ALA A 300 6.12 6.07 -3.42
N VAL A 301 7.16 6.66 -2.82
CA VAL A 301 7.89 7.81 -3.37
C VAL A 301 9.38 7.52 -3.37
N ASP A 302 10.08 7.87 -4.45
CA ASP A 302 11.54 7.78 -4.54
C ASP A 302 12.23 9.05 -4.01
N SER A 303 13.58 9.05 -4.00
CA SER A 303 14.38 10.17 -3.51
C SER A 303 14.26 11.44 -4.36
N GLU A 304 13.81 11.32 -5.61
CA GLU A 304 13.56 12.46 -6.53
C GLU A 304 12.11 12.98 -6.46
N GLY A 305 11.25 12.34 -5.64
CA GLY A 305 9.85 12.67 -5.51
C GLY A 305 8.97 12.11 -6.62
N SER A 306 9.43 11.13 -7.39
CA SER A 306 8.54 10.38 -8.29
C SER A 306 7.65 9.46 -7.46
N VAL A 307 6.39 9.34 -7.87
CA VAL A 307 5.37 8.57 -7.17
C VAL A 307 5.06 7.29 -7.95
N TYR A 308 5.08 6.17 -7.26
CA TYR A 308 4.71 4.86 -7.79
C TYR A 308 3.38 4.43 -7.17
N VAL A 309 2.47 3.93 -8.02
CA VAL A 309 1.13 3.49 -7.59
C VAL A 309 0.89 2.07 -8.07
N ALA A 310 0.60 1.20 -7.12
CA ALA A 310 0.13 -0.16 -7.37
C ALA A 310 -1.40 -0.21 -7.36
N GLU A 311 -2.00 -1.03 -8.23
CA GLU A 311 -3.44 -1.10 -8.42
C GLU A 311 -3.95 -2.54 -8.38
N VAL A 312 -5.01 -2.81 -7.62
CA VAL A 312 -5.73 -4.10 -7.62
C VAL A 312 -6.74 -4.16 -8.76
N SER A 313 -6.25 -3.87 -9.96
CA SER A 313 -7.06 -3.65 -11.15
C SER A 313 -7.71 -4.92 -11.69
N TYR A 314 -7.14 -6.11 -11.45
CA TYR A 314 -7.69 -7.37 -11.92
C TYR A 314 -8.90 -7.80 -11.10
N VAL A 315 -8.79 -7.88 -9.79
CA VAL A 315 -9.89 -8.35 -8.93
C VAL A 315 -11.09 -7.42 -8.99
N GLU A 316 -10.85 -6.12 -9.10
CA GLU A 316 -11.91 -5.11 -9.08
C GLU A 316 -12.54 -4.85 -10.46
N VAL A 317 -11.78 -5.02 -11.54
CA VAL A 317 -12.25 -4.69 -12.91
C VAL A 317 -11.96 -5.83 -13.88
N GLY A 318 -10.71 -6.26 -14.01
CA GLY A 318 -10.25 -7.14 -15.09
C GLY A 318 -10.89 -8.53 -15.09
N SER A 319 -11.20 -9.09 -13.90
CA SER A 319 -11.84 -10.39 -13.73
C SER A 319 -13.30 -10.38 -14.23
N GLY A 320 -13.97 -9.22 -14.23
CA GLY A 320 -15.33 -9.03 -14.70
C GLY A 320 -15.45 -8.77 -16.20
N LEU A 321 -14.35 -8.58 -16.91
CA LEU A 321 -14.35 -8.38 -18.35
C LEU A 321 -14.64 -9.69 -19.12
N THR A 322 -15.05 -9.55 -20.36
CA THR A 322 -15.31 -10.70 -21.23
C THR A 322 -14.49 -10.59 -22.52
N PRO A 323 -13.44 -11.41 -22.69
CA PRO A 323 -12.87 -12.34 -21.72
C PRO A 323 -12.17 -11.61 -20.55
N PRO A 324 -11.98 -12.24 -19.39
CA PRO A 324 -11.16 -11.69 -18.32
C PRO A 324 -9.73 -11.41 -18.81
N ARG A 325 -9.15 -10.30 -18.38
CA ARG A 325 -7.77 -9.94 -18.71
C ARG A 325 -7.09 -9.12 -17.63
N GLU A 326 -5.78 -9.21 -17.58
CA GLU A 326 -4.93 -8.31 -16.80
C GLU A 326 -5.06 -6.87 -17.34
N LEU A 327 -5.08 -5.92 -16.43
CA LEU A 327 -5.09 -4.48 -16.71
C LEU A 327 -3.78 -3.86 -16.24
N VAL A 328 -3.48 -2.64 -16.66
CA VAL A 328 -2.38 -1.88 -16.11
C VAL A 328 -2.59 -1.75 -14.60
N SER A 329 -1.59 -2.22 -13.82
CA SER A 329 -1.65 -2.27 -12.36
C SER A 329 -0.44 -1.63 -11.66
N LEU A 330 0.49 -1.07 -12.42
CA LEU A 330 1.67 -0.38 -11.89
C LEU A 330 1.92 0.90 -12.68
N ARG A 331 1.99 2.04 -11.97
CA ARG A 331 2.15 3.38 -12.55
C ARG A 331 3.32 4.11 -11.92
N LYS A 332 3.98 4.97 -12.71
CA LYS A 332 4.95 5.97 -12.25
C LYS A 332 4.49 7.37 -12.65
N TRP A 333 4.61 8.30 -11.72
CA TRP A 333 4.38 9.72 -11.95
C TRP A 333 5.64 10.49 -11.54
N ARG A 334 6.16 11.32 -12.42
CA ARG A 334 7.33 12.13 -12.17
C ARG A 334 6.90 13.51 -11.67
N ARG A 335 7.56 13.99 -10.64
CA ARG A 335 7.44 15.40 -10.22
C ARG A 335 8.04 16.28 -11.28
N ALA A 336 7.24 17.17 -11.88
CA ALA A 336 7.76 18.15 -12.84
C ALA A 336 8.74 19.11 -12.15
N ARG A 337 9.88 19.34 -12.79
CA ARG A 337 10.81 20.37 -12.34
C ARG A 337 10.21 21.72 -12.74
N GLY A 338 9.87 22.56 -11.76
CA GLY A 338 9.40 23.94 -11.98
C GLY A 338 10.50 24.84 -12.50
#